data_506eab629c4d8741f07a481ecbfc5862
#
_entry.id   506eab629c4d8741f07a481ecbfc5862
#
_cell.length_a   1.000
_cell.length_b   1.000
_cell.length_c   1.000
_cell.angle_alpha   90.00
_cell.angle_beta   90.00
_cell.angle_gamma   90.00
#
_symmetry.space_group_name_H-M   'P 1'
#
loop_
_entity.id
_entity.type
_entity.pdbx_description
1 polymer ?
#
loop_
_entity_poly.entity_id
_entity_poly.type
_entity_poly.pdbx_seq_one_letter_code
_entity_poly.pdbx_strand_id
1 'polypeptide(L)'
;MLYDDEWTNSLPKGPVPGVLTNYTQDLLFSMERLSTSPYAIKRLDPSSNSLAFEVDDSIANKVAGMTLQQLLEAGRLFYADYSDQATLARTEAYAPACDAYFFIDESSGDFLPLAIRTGVGANLIYTPEDNDNDWLLAKMMYNVNDFWFAQWNHLANTHDAVQIVWMAAIRTLSVEHPVYAILDRRESALAIPRQAPGRSNFENHADI
;
A
#
# COMPACT_ATOMS: atom_id res chain seq x y z
N MET A 1 -16.92 -18.49 3.29
CA MET A 1 -16.03 -17.30 3.28
C MET A 1 -16.81 -16.08 2.79
N LEU A 2 -16.47 -14.89 3.24
CA LEU A 2 -17.20 -13.65 2.89
C LEU A 2 -17.27 -13.35 1.38
N TYR A 3 -16.53 -14.07 0.53
CA TYR A 3 -16.40 -13.82 -0.91
C TYR A 3 -16.55 -15.09 -1.77
N ASP A 4 -17.09 -16.18 -1.22
CA ASP A 4 -17.10 -17.47 -1.96
C ASP A 4 -17.91 -17.43 -3.27
N ASP A 5 -18.90 -16.54 -3.38
CA ASP A 5 -19.77 -16.44 -4.55
C ASP A 5 -19.55 -15.17 -5.41
N GLU A 6 -18.94 -14.11 -4.87
CA GLU A 6 -18.78 -12.83 -5.58
C GLU A 6 -17.68 -12.86 -6.64
N TRP A 7 -16.66 -13.69 -6.45
CA TRP A 7 -15.49 -13.75 -7.34
C TRP A 7 -15.60 -14.78 -8.45
N THR A 8 -16.57 -15.68 -8.38
CA THR A 8 -16.76 -16.75 -9.38
C THR A 8 -17.18 -16.24 -10.75
N ASN A 9 -17.79 -15.05 -10.82
CA ASN A 9 -18.30 -14.45 -12.06
C ASN A 9 -17.41 -13.32 -12.61
N SER A 10 -16.49 -12.78 -11.83
CA SER A 10 -15.70 -11.59 -12.21
C SER A 10 -14.23 -11.87 -12.45
N LEU A 11 -13.71 -13.01 -11.99
CA LEU A 11 -12.33 -13.43 -12.24
C LEU A 11 -12.28 -14.64 -13.17
N PRO A 12 -11.24 -14.77 -14.00
CA PRO A 12 -10.99 -15.98 -14.76
C PRO A 12 -10.99 -17.20 -13.83
N LYS A 13 -11.61 -18.30 -14.25
CA LYS A 13 -11.56 -19.56 -13.51
C LYS A 13 -10.11 -19.99 -13.35
N GLY A 14 -9.59 -19.92 -12.16
CA GLY A 14 -8.22 -20.28 -11.81
C GLY A 14 -8.10 -20.58 -10.32
N PRO A 15 -6.92 -20.99 -9.85
CA PRO A 15 -6.70 -21.18 -8.43
C PRO A 15 -6.89 -19.84 -7.70
N VAL A 16 -7.41 -19.92 -6.48
CA VAL A 16 -7.56 -18.74 -5.61
C VAL A 16 -6.19 -18.07 -5.48
N PRO A 17 -6.08 -16.75 -5.71
CA PRO A 17 -4.81 -16.05 -5.54
C PRO A 17 -4.20 -16.32 -4.17
N GLY A 18 -2.90 -16.57 -4.11
CA GLY A 18 -2.19 -16.88 -2.86
C GLY A 18 -2.38 -15.84 -1.77
N VAL A 19 -2.60 -14.57 -2.15
CA VAL A 19 -2.90 -13.48 -1.21
C VAL A 19 -4.16 -13.73 -0.38
N LEU A 20 -5.15 -14.44 -0.91
CA LEU A 20 -6.39 -14.77 -0.19
C LEU A 20 -6.23 -15.93 0.79
N THR A 21 -5.24 -16.80 0.58
CA THR A 21 -4.98 -17.95 1.44
C THR A 21 -3.79 -17.76 2.37
N ASN A 22 -2.85 -16.90 1.99
CA ASN A 22 -1.56 -16.73 2.65
C ASN A 22 -1.34 -15.29 3.16
N TYR A 23 -2.40 -14.52 3.33
CA TYR A 23 -2.34 -13.10 3.74
C TYR A 23 -1.65 -12.86 5.09
N THR A 24 -1.51 -13.90 5.90
CA THR A 24 -0.80 -13.85 7.18
C THR A 24 0.72 -13.97 7.04
N GLN A 25 1.23 -14.39 5.87
CA GLN A 25 2.66 -14.57 5.65
C GLN A 25 3.39 -13.23 5.61
N ASP A 26 4.55 -13.18 6.25
CA ASP A 26 5.38 -11.97 6.33
C ASP A 26 5.90 -11.51 4.97
N LEU A 27 6.25 -12.45 4.10
CA LEU A 27 6.67 -12.12 2.74
C LEU A 27 5.56 -11.39 1.97
N LEU A 28 4.33 -11.90 1.99
CA LEU A 28 3.21 -11.24 1.31
C LEU A 28 2.86 -9.90 1.93
N PHE A 29 2.88 -9.82 3.27
CA PHE A 29 2.71 -8.55 3.97
C PHE A 29 3.72 -7.50 3.51
N SER A 30 4.99 -7.86 3.38
CA SER A 30 6.02 -6.93 2.91
C SER A 30 5.89 -6.59 1.42
N MET A 31 5.56 -7.56 0.58
CA MET A 31 5.41 -7.37 -0.87
C MET A 31 4.25 -6.44 -1.23
N GLU A 32 3.20 -6.39 -0.41
CA GLU A 32 2.12 -5.41 -0.58
C GLU A 32 2.63 -3.97 -0.58
N ARG A 33 3.64 -3.66 0.25
CA ARG A 33 4.25 -2.32 0.32
C ARG A 33 4.91 -1.89 -0.98
N LEU A 34 5.38 -2.85 -1.77
CA LEU A 34 6.04 -2.60 -3.05
C LEU A 34 5.05 -2.51 -4.23
N SER A 35 3.76 -2.76 -3.99
CA SER A 35 2.74 -2.79 -5.04
C SER A 35 2.05 -1.45 -5.25
N THR A 36 1.30 -0.96 -4.26
CA THR A 36 0.42 0.22 -4.40
C THR A 36 1.08 1.53 -4.03
N SER A 37 2.03 1.52 -3.09
CA SER A 37 2.66 2.73 -2.55
C SER A 37 4.15 2.56 -2.27
N PRO A 38 4.96 2.17 -3.28
CA PRO A 38 6.37 1.83 -3.07
C PRO A 38 7.22 2.99 -2.54
N TYR A 39 6.81 4.23 -2.77
CA TYR A 39 7.52 5.41 -2.27
C TYR A 39 7.27 5.72 -0.79
N ALA A 40 6.37 5.01 -0.11
CA ALA A 40 6.25 5.06 1.34
C ALA A 40 7.46 4.40 2.03
N ILE A 41 8.07 3.42 1.38
CA ILE A 41 9.24 2.72 1.91
C ILE A 41 10.51 3.44 1.49
N LYS A 42 11.37 3.70 2.46
CA LYS A 42 12.68 4.31 2.24
C LYS A 42 13.78 3.41 2.78
N ARG A 43 14.81 3.17 1.98
CA ARG A 43 16.02 2.58 2.48
C ARG A 43 16.70 3.60 3.42
N LEU A 44 17.04 3.18 4.61
CA LEU A 44 17.74 4.05 5.53
C LEU A 44 19.19 4.28 5.07
N ASP A 45 19.65 5.52 5.25
CA ASP A 45 21.01 5.91 4.90
C ASP A 45 21.94 5.53 6.05
N PRO A 46 22.94 4.67 5.81
CA PRO A 46 23.92 4.30 6.82
C PRO A 46 24.67 5.51 7.42
N SER A 47 24.82 6.59 6.65
CA SER A 47 25.49 7.80 7.11
C SER A 47 24.68 8.64 8.08
N SER A 48 23.35 8.51 8.08
CA SER A 48 22.47 9.28 8.96
C SER A 48 22.54 8.84 10.41
N ASN A 49 22.92 7.60 10.66
CA ASN A 49 23.00 6.94 11.98
C ASN A 49 21.75 7.21 12.86
N SER A 50 20.59 7.39 12.22
CA SER A 50 19.33 7.74 12.86
C SER A 50 18.32 6.61 12.69
N LEU A 51 18.02 5.94 13.79
CA LEU A 51 16.94 4.96 13.89
C LEU A 51 15.70 5.63 14.48
N ALA A 52 14.52 5.31 13.96
CA ALA A 52 13.26 5.90 14.39
C ALA A 52 12.80 5.33 15.74
N PHE A 53 13.12 4.07 16.01
CA PHE A 53 12.89 3.40 17.28
C PHE A 53 13.89 2.25 17.45
N GLU A 54 14.04 1.79 18.69
CA GLU A 54 14.94 0.70 19.03
C GLU A 54 14.20 -0.64 18.99
N VAL A 55 14.88 -1.69 18.55
CA VAL A 55 14.50 -3.09 18.63
C VAL A 55 15.59 -3.82 19.36
N ASP A 56 15.22 -4.71 20.29
CA ASP A 56 16.22 -5.49 21.03
C ASP A 56 17.11 -6.29 20.09
N ASP A 57 18.42 -6.18 20.28
CA ASP A 57 19.42 -6.84 19.42
C ASP A 57 19.25 -8.37 19.40
N SER A 58 18.78 -8.98 20.49
CA SER A 58 18.53 -10.42 20.55
C SER A 58 17.34 -10.81 19.65
N ILE A 59 16.33 -9.96 19.56
CA ILE A 59 15.18 -10.16 18.70
C ILE A 59 15.57 -9.91 17.24
N ALA A 60 16.25 -8.81 16.96
CA ALA A 60 16.71 -8.50 15.60
C ALA A 60 17.62 -9.62 15.05
N ASN A 61 18.52 -10.16 15.86
CA ASN A 61 19.36 -11.28 15.47
C ASN A 61 18.59 -12.57 15.20
N LYS A 62 17.52 -12.85 15.94
CA LYS A 62 16.69 -14.04 15.67
C LYS A 62 15.91 -13.89 14.37
N VAL A 63 15.33 -12.71 14.12
CA VAL A 63 14.46 -12.44 12.96
C VAL A 63 15.30 -12.26 11.68
N ALA A 64 16.39 -11.50 11.74
CA ALA A 64 17.15 -11.07 10.55
C ALA A 64 18.59 -11.57 10.51
N GLY A 65 19.05 -12.30 11.52
CA GLY A 65 20.45 -12.73 11.63
C GLY A 65 21.46 -11.61 11.92
N MET A 66 21.00 -10.39 12.15
CA MET A 66 21.80 -9.18 12.35
C MET A 66 21.10 -8.23 13.33
N THR A 67 21.88 -7.39 14.01
CA THR A 67 21.32 -6.27 14.79
C THR A 67 20.77 -5.19 13.86
N LEU A 68 19.93 -4.30 14.40
CA LEU A 68 19.39 -3.18 13.64
C LEU A 68 20.50 -2.31 13.03
N GLN A 69 21.55 -2.05 13.81
CA GLN A 69 22.70 -1.26 13.39
C GLN A 69 23.48 -1.96 12.24
N GLN A 70 23.68 -3.27 12.33
CA GLN A 70 24.34 -4.05 11.27
C GLN A 70 23.53 -4.05 9.97
N LEU A 71 22.20 -4.17 10.06
CA LEU A 71 21.30 -4.06 8.90
C LEU A 71 21.37 -2.67 8.26
N LEU A 72 21.43 -1.62 9.07
CA LEU A 72 21.62 -0.24 8.60
C LEU A 72 22.94 -0.09 7.85
N GLU A 73 24.05 -0.50 8.46
CA GLU A 73 25.40 -0.42 7.87
C GLU A 73 25.52 -1.23 6.58
N ALA A 74 24.87 -2.37 6.52
CA ALA A 74 24.80 -3.20 5.31
C ALA A 74 23.88 -2.61 4.22
N GLY A 75 23.15 -1.51 4.50
CA GLY A 75 22.20 -0.90 3.57
C GLY A 75 20.99 -1.78 3.27
N ARG A 76 20.65 -2.67 4.20
CA ARG A 76 19.56 -3.66 4.07
C ARG A 76 18.34 -3.32 4.94
N LEU A 77 18.37 -2.20 5.65
CA LEU A 77 17.29 -1.72 6.50
C LEU A 77 16.44 -0.69 5.77
N PHE A 78 15.13 -0.89 5.82
CA PHE A 78 14.14 -0.02 5.23
C PHE A 78 13.15 0.42 6.30
N TYR A 79 12.54 1.58 6.09
CA TYR A 79 11.60 2.18 7.02
C TYR A 79 10.42 2.78 6.27
N ALA A 80 9.22 2.60 6.81
CA ALA A 80 8.03 3.28 6.35
C ALA A 80 7.29 3.86 7.55
N ASP A 81 6.90 5.14 7.43
CA ASP A 81 6.38 5.96 8.50
C ASP A 81 4.99 6.48 8.14
N TYR A 82 4.02 6.13 8.96
CA TYR A 82 2.65 6.64 8.90
C TYR A 82 2.26 7.38 10.18
N SER A 83 3.22 7.86 10.94
CA SER A 83 3.01 8.56 12.22
C SER A 83 2.21 9.85 12.09
N ASP A 84 2.24 10.50 10.92
CA ASP A 84 1.43 11.66 10.58
C ASP A 84 -0.08 11.39 10.67
N GLN A 85 -0.50 10.14 10.47
CA GLN A 85 -1.90 9.73 10.58
C GLN A 85 -2.44 9.81 12.03
N ALA A 86 -1.57 9.99 13.02
CA ALA A 86 -2.00 10.26 14.40
C ALA A 86 -2.78 11.58 14.53
N THR A 87 -2.62 12.51 13.60
CA THR A 87 -3.31 13.79 13.56
C THR A 87 -4.69 13.74 12.91
N LEU A 88 -5.04 12.64 12.26
CA LEU A 88 -6.32 12.48 11.59
C LEU A 88 -7.47 12.39 12.59
N ALA A 89 -8.64 12.90 12.19
CA ALA A 89 -9.85 12.77 12.99
C ALA A 89 -10.19 11.27 13.16
N ARG A 90 -10.36 10.86 14.41
CA ARG A 90 -10.67 9.48 14.75
C ARG A 90 -12.15 9.19 14.54
N THR A 91 -12.44 8.00 14.06
CA THR A 91 -13.78 7.40 14.09
C THR A 91 -13.96 6.59 15.38
N GLU A 92 -15.08 5.89 15.53
CA GLU A 92 -15.29 4.97 16.64
C GLU A 92 -14.35 3.75 16.58
N ALA A 93 -13.81 3.43 15.38
CA ALA A 93 -12.85 2.36 15.22
C ALA A 93 -11.44 2.78 15.67
N TYR A 94 -10.78 1.91 16.41
CA TYR A 94 -9.41 2.12 16.83
C TYR A 94 -8.45 1.83 15.66
N ALA A 95 -7.71 2.86 15.24
CA ALA A 95 -6.65 2.73 14.25
C ALA A 95 -5.44 3.54 14.74
N PRO A 96 -4.43 2.90 15.33
CA PRO A 96 -3.20 3.58 15.73
C PRO A 96 -2.41 4.01 14.49
N ALA A 97 -1.70 5.12 14.59
CA ALA A 97 -0.69 5.46 13.61
C ALA A 97 0.54 4.58 13.84
N CYS A 98 1.03 3.96 12.79
CA CYS A 98 2.12 2.98 12.85
C CYS A 98 3.33 3.44 12.05
N ASP A 99 4.48 2.90 12.42
CA ASP A 99 5.67 2.88 11.60
C ASP A 99 6.35 1.51 11.69
N ALA A 100 7.19 1.16 10.72
CA ALA A 100 7.77 -0.17 10.67
C ALA A 100 9.15 -0.21 10.02
N TYR A 101 9.96 -1.15 10.48
CA TYR A 101 11.17 -1.56 9.80
C TYR A 101 10.95 -2.81 8.98
N PHE A 102 11.58 -2.82 7.82
CA PHE A 102 11.68 -3.96 6.92
C PHE A 102 13.15 -4.21 6.58
N PHE A 103 13.47 -5.42 6.17
CA PHE A 103 14.82 -5.78 5.78
C PHE A 103 14.85 -6.72 4.59
N ILE A 104 16.00 -6.80 3.92
CA ILE A 104 16.25 -7.84 2.92
C ILE A 104 17.03 -8.95 3.59
N ASP A 105 16.46 -10.15 3.61
CA ASP A 105 17.13 -11.34 4.13
C ASP A 105 18.35 -11.71 3.26
N GLU A 106 19.50 -12.00 3.91
CA GLU A 106 20.74 -12.25 3.19
C GLU A 106 20.73 -13.57 2.43
N SER A 107 20.07 -14.56 2.98
CA SER A 107 20.09 -15.92 2.44
C SER A 107 19.10 -16.12 1.32
N SER A 108 17.89 -15.59 1.45
CA SER A 108 16.81 -15.74 0.48
C SER A 108 16.69 -14.57 -0.50
N GLY A 109 17.13 -13.38 -0.09
CA GLY A 109 16.88 -12.13 -0.80
C GLY A 109 15.46 -11.59 -0.61
N ASP A 110 14.67 -12.19 0.26
CA ASP A 110 13.30 -11.79 0.51
C ASP A 110 13.24 -10.47 1.27
N PHE A 111 12.24 -9.66 0.92
CA PHE A 111 11.90 -8.45 1.64
C PHE A 111 10.89 -8.79 2.73
N LEU A 112 11.30 -8.66 3.99
CA LEU A 112 10.56 -9.12 5.17
C LEU A 112 10.35 -8.02 6.19
N PRO A 113 9.28 -8.07 7.03
CA PRO A 113 9.09 -7.14 8.12
C PRO A 113 10.00 -7.52 9.30
N LEU A 114 10.60 -6.52 9.94
CA LEU A 114 11.42 -6.71 11.14
C LEU A 114 10.65 -6.37 12.41
N ALA A 115 10.03 -5.20 12.43
CA ALA A 115 9.30 -4.71 13.59
C ALA A 115 8.25 -3.68 13.18
N ILE A 116 7.13 -3.67 13.85
CA ILE A 116 6.04 -2.70 13.70
C ILE A 116 5.85 -2.01 15.06
N ARG A 117 5.95 -0.67 15.07
CA ARG A 117 5.56 0.14 16.22
C ARG A 117 4.14 0.65 15.99
N THR A 118 3.23 0.36 16.94
CA THR A 118 1.84 0.77 16.90
C THR A 118 1.57 1.87 17.92
N GLY A 119 0.92 2.95 17.49
CA GLY A 119 0.60 4.08 18.35
C GLY A 119 1.82 4.93 18.71
N VAL A 120 2.02 5.99 17.97
CA VAL A 120 3.07 6.97 18.24
C VAL A 120 2.96 7.47 19.69
N GLY A 121 4.05 7.29 20.46
CA GLY A 121 4.11 7.66 21.86
C GLY A 121 3.72 6.55 22.85
N ALA A 122 3.14 5.45 22.42
CA ALA A 122 2.82 4.29 23.28
C ALA A 122 3.98 3.27 23.37
N ASN A 123 4.95 3.34 22.44
CA ASN A 123 6.11 2.43 22.34
C ASN A 123 5.73 0.92 22.33
N LEU A 124 4.60 0.60 21.74
CA LEU A 124 4.17 -0.78 21.54
C LEU A 124 4.84 -1.30 20.25
N ILE A 125 5.90 -2.06 20.43
CA ILE A 125 6.69 -2.63 19.33
C ILE A 125 6.38 -4.11 19.25
N TYR A 126 6.03 -4.57 18.06
CA TYR A 126 5.74 -5.96 17.75
C TYR A 126 6.71 -6.47 16.69
N THR A 127 7.05 -7.74 16.81
CA THR A 127 8.04 -8.43 15.95
C THR A 127 7.53 -9.82 15.59
N PRO A 128 8.11 -10.52 14.61
CA PRO A 128 7.80 -11.91 14.31
C PRO A 128 8.07 -12.90 15.47
N GLU A 129 8.77 -12.48 16.55
CA GLU A 129 9.04 -13.28 17.75
C GLU A 129 7.89 -13.20 18.79
N ASP A 130 6.94 -12.30 18.61
CA ASP A 130 5.74 -12.22 19.45
C ASP A 130 4.77 -13.36 19.11
N ASN A 131 3.73 -13.53 19.90
CA ASN A 131 2.74 -14.55 19.58
C ASN A 131 2.02 -14.22 18.26
N ASP A 132 1.59 -15.26 17.54
CA ASP A 132 1.02 -15.15 16.19
C ASP A 132 -0.16 -14.16 16.11
N ASN A 133 -0.98 -14.06 17.14
CA ASN A 133 -2.14 -13.17 17.16
C ASN A 133 -1.75 -11.71 17.33
N ASP A 134 -0.77 -11.41 18.18
CA ASP A 134 -0.29 -10.05 18.41
C ASP A 134 0.48 -9.55 17.19
N TRP A 135 1.31 -10.41 16.59
CA TRP A 135 1.98 -10.10 15.35
C TRP A 135 1.01 -9.87 14.18
N LEU A 136 0.00 -10.72 14.05
CA LEU A 136 -1.06 -10.53 13.05
C LEU A 136 -1.83 -9.24 13.29
N LEU A 137 -2.17 -8.93 14.53
CA LEU A 137 -2.85 -7.68 14.88
C LEU A 137 -2.01 -6.45 14.52
N ALA A 138 -0.72 -6.47 14.80
CA ALA A 138 0.20 -5.38 14.41
C ALA A 138 0.24 -5.19 12.89
N LYS A 139 0.33 -6.28 12.11
CA LYS A 139 0.26 -6.24 10.65
C LYS A 139 -1.07 -5.68 10.14
N MET A 140 -2.19 -6.05 10.76
CA MET A 140 -3.50 -5.50 10.41
C MET A 140 -3.59 -4.00 10.68
N MET A 141 -3.11 -3.52 11.82
CA MET A 141 -3.08 -2.10 12.16
C MET A 141 -2.21 -1.31 11.17
N TYR A 142 -1.05 -1.85 10.84
CA TYR A 142 -0.17 -1.25 9.85
C TYR A 142 -0.81 -1.20 8.45
N ASN A 143 -1.50 -2.26 8.04
CA ASN A 143 -2.20 -2.31 6.75
C ASN A 143 -3.30 -1.25 6.64
N VAL A 144 -3.97 -0.90 7.73
CA VAL A 144 -4.95 0.21 7.73
C VAL A 144 -4.28 1.53 7.37
N ASN A 145 -3.10 1.80 7.93
CA ASN A 145 -2.35 3.02 7.63
C ASN A 145 -1.82 3.03 6.19
N ASP A 146 -1.27 1.92 5.73
CA ASP A 146 -0.77 1.77 4.37
C ASP A 146 -1.89 1.94 3.33
N PHE A 147 -3.06 1.34 3.58
CA PHE A 147 -4.23 1.49 2.74
C PHE A 147 -4.71 2.95 2.68
N TRP A 148 -4.75 3.64 3.83
CA TRP A 148 -5.07 5.07 3.88
C TRP A 148 -4.08 5.90 3.06
N PHE A 149 -2.79 5.67 3.24
CA PHE A 149 -1.75 6.32 2.46
C PHE A 149 -1.91 6.06 0.96
N ALA A 150 -2.20 4.81 0.58
CA ALA A 150 -2.44 4.44 -0.81
C ALA A 150 -3.65 5.17 -1.42
N GLN A 151 -4.75 5.34 -0.67
CA GLN A 151 -5.92 6.08 -1.16
C GLN A 151 -5.59 7.54 -1.46
N TRP A 152 -4.83 8.20 -0.61
CA TRP A 152 -4.53 9.63 -0.79
C TRP A 152 -3.33 9.88 -1.70
N ASN A 153 -2.23 9.16 -1.53
CA ASN A 153 -1.02 9.38 -2.31
C ASN A 153 -1.03 8.69 -3.66
N HIS A 154 -1.43 7.42 -3.72
CA HIS A 154 -1.48 6.72 -4.99
C HIS A 154 -2.74 7.12 -5.77
N LEU A 155 -3.92 6.89 -5.23
CA LEU A 155 -5.18 7.10 -5.96
C LEU A 155 -5.36 8.57 -6.35
N ALA A 156 -5.32 9.50 -5.40
CA ALA A 156 -5.57 10.91 -5.69
C ALA A 156 -4.47 11.52 -6.57
N ASN A 157 -3.19 11.32 -6.24
CA ASN A 157 -2.10 11.94 -7.01
C ASN A 157 -1.89 11.29 -8.37
N THR A 158 -2.09 10.00 -8.52
CA THR A 158 -1.82 9.32 -9.80
C THR A 158 -3.06 9.25 -10.68
N HIS A 159 -4.22 8.91 -10.13
CA HIS A 159 -5.43 8.78 -10.94
C HIS A 159 -6.07 10.14 -11.22
N ASP A 160 -6.36 10.95 -10.22
CA ASP A 160 -7.04 12.21 -10.43
C ASP A 160 -6.18 13.23 -11.17
N ALA A 161 -4.95 13.47 -10.71
CA ALA A 161 -4.06 14.46 -11.34
C ALA A 161 -3.60 14.01 -12.74
N VAL A 162 -3.16 12.75 -12.89
CA VAL A 162 -2.68 12.23 -14.17
C VAL A 162 -3.82 12.08 -15.19
N GLN A 163 -5.03 11.76 -14.75
CA GLN A 163 -6.19 11.65 -15.64
C GLN A 163 -6.52 12.99 -16.31
N ILE A 164 -6.40 14.11 -15.62
CA ILE A 164 -6.61 15.45 -16.19
C ILE A 164 -5.59 15.71 -17.29
N VAL A 165 -4.31 15.44 -17.04
CA VAL A 165 -3.22 15.62 -18.01
C VAL A 165 -3.40 14.70 -19.21
N TRP A 166 -3.78 13.45 -18.97
CA TRP A 166 -4.07 12.46 -20.01
C TRP A 166 -5.24 12.90 -20.90
N MET A 167 -6.35 13.32 -20.29
CA MET A 167 -7.49 13.83 -21.06
C MET A 167 -7.13 15.07 -21.90
N ALA A 168 -6.33 15.98 -21.37
CA ALA A 168 -5.85 17.11 -22.11
C ALA A 168 -4.99 16.67 -23.30
N ALA A 169 -4.07 15.73 -23.11
CA ALA A 169 -3.22 15.18 -24.16
C ALA A 169 -4.03 14.51 -25.27
N ILE A 170 -4.99 13.63 -24.94
CA ILE A 170 -5.84 12.97 -25.96
C ILE A 170 -6.68 13.97 -26.75
N ARG A 171 -7.16 15.05 -26.12
CA ARG A 171 -7.95 16.07 -26.80
C ARG A 171 -7.14 16.98 -27.71
N THR A 172 -5.84 17.11 -27.50
CA THR A 172 -4.95 18.02 -28.23
C THR A 172 -4.09 17.32 -29.27
N LEU A 173 -3.80 16.03 -29.11
CA LEU A 173 -3.02 15.25 -30.06
C LEU A 173 -3.85 14.81 -31.26
N SER A 174 -3.27 14.87 -32.43
CA SER A 174 -3.87 14.22 -33.61
C SER A 174 -3.96 12.72 -33.42
N VAL A 175 -5.01 12.09 -33.92
CA VAL A 175 -5.18 10.62 -33.91
C VAL A 175 -4.06 9.88 -34.65
N GLU A 176 -3.37 10.59 -35.58
CA GLU A 176 -2.22 10.07 -36.29
C GLU A 176 -0.88 10.21 -35.54
N HIS A 177 -0.91 10.90 -34.38
CA HIS A 177 0.29 11.09 -33.59
C HIS A 177 0.69 9.77 -32.91
N PRO A 178 1.96 9.33 -32.98
CA PRO A 178 2.38 8.02 -32.47
C PRO A 178 2.11 7.84 -30.97
N VAL A 179 2.17 8.93 -30.20
CA VAL A 179 1.86 8.90 -28.76
C VAL A 179 0.36 8.76 -28.51
N TYR A 180 -0.51 9.25 -29.41
CA TYR A 180 -1.96 9.11 -29.26
C TYR A 180 -2.37 7.64 -29.15
N ALA A 181 -1.86 6.78 -30.01
CA ALA A 181 -2.18 5.35 -29.99
C ALA A 181 -1.76 4.64 -28.70
N ILE A 182 -0.73 5.15 -28.01
CA ILE A 182 -0.28 4.63 -26.72
C ILE A 182 -1.22 5.09 -25.61
N LEU A 183 -1.62 6.35 -25.61
CA LEU A 183 -2.50 6.95 -24.62
C LEU A 183 -3.93 6.40 -24.70
N ASP A 184 -4.44 6.24 -25.91
CA ASP A 184 -5.80 5.76 -26.18
C ASP A 184 -6.02 4.32 -25.70
N ARG A 185 -5.02 3.45 -25.84
CA ARG A 185 -5.08 2.06 -25.32
C ARG A 185 -5.17 1.95 -23.81
N ARG A 186 -4.75 2.95 -23.06
CA ARG A 186 -4.87 2.95 -21.59
C ARG A 186 -6.31 3.10 -21.11
N GLU A 187 -7.17 3.73 -21.87
CA GLU A 187 -8.59 3.88 -21.50
C GLU A 187 -9.31 2.52 -21.43
N SER A 188 -8.97 1.58 -22.31
CA SER A 188 -9.54 0.24 -22.32
C SER A 188 -9.17 -0.60 -21.10
N ALA A 189 -8.06 -0.29 -20.42
CA ALA A 189 -7.58 -1.00 -19.23
C ALA A 189 -8.04 -0.33 -17.92
N LEU A 190 -8.40 0.97 -17.97
CA LEU A 190 -8.83 1.77 -16.82
C LEU A 190 -10.33 2.12 -16.88
N ALA A 191 -11.10 1.51 -17.78
CA ALA A 191 -12.52 1.80 -17.96
C ALA A 191 -13.30 1.53 -16.66
N ILE A 192 -13.35 2.55 -15.81
CA ILE A 192 -14.51 2.76 -14.95
C ILE A 192 -15.70 2.87 -15.92
N PRO A 193 -16.76 2.05 -15.79
CA PRO A 193 -17.89 2.12 -16.68
C PRO A 193 -18.38 3.57 -16.73
N ARG A 194 -18.23 4.23 -17.87
CA ARG A 194 -18.87 5.52 -18.08
C ARG A 194 -20.37 5.26 -17.91
N GLN A 195 -20.98 5.75 -16.85
CA GLN A 195 -22.40 5.96 -16.83
C GLN A 195 -22.73 6.78 -18.07
N ALA A 196 -23.45 6.17 -18.98
CA ALA A 196 -23.96 6.89 -20.14
C ALA A 196 -24.63 8.18 -19.63
N PRO A 197 -24.31 9.36 -20.21
CA PRO A 197 -24.98 10.58 -19.80
C PRO A 197 -26.48 10.34 -19.94
N GLY A 198 -27.16 10.34 -18.80
CA GLY A 198 -28.62 10.24 -18.78
C GLY A 198 -29.16 11.33 -19.71
N ARG A 199 -29.88 10.95 -20.74
CA ARG A 199 -30.70 11.91 -21.49
C ARG A 199 -31.57 12.61 -20.47
N SER A 200 -31.27 13.84 -20.15
CA SER A 200 -32.22 14.73 -19.50
C SER A 200 -33.35 14.96 -20.47
N ASN A 201 -34.45 14.25 -20.27
CA ASN A 201 -35.72 14.63 -20.86
C ASN A 201 -36.16 15.94 -20.19
N PHE A 202 -35.68 17.05 -20.75
CA PHE A 202 -36.40 18.31 -20.61
C PHE A 202 -37.57 18.23 -21.61
N GLU A 203 -38.64 17.63 -21.16
CA GLU A 203 -39.94 17.85 -21.81
C GLU A 203 -40.40 19.25 -21.45
N ASN A 204 -40.47 20.07 -22.50
CA ASN A 204 -41.14 21.34 -22.48
C ASN A 204 -42.62 21.14 -22.11
N HIS A 205 -43.02 21.52 -20.92
CA HIS A 205 -44.39 21.91 -20.66
C HIS A 205 -44.51 23.44 -20.84
N ALA A 206 -44.71 23.83 -22.10
CA ALA A 206 -45.43 25.04 -22.42
C ALA A 206 -46.83 24.56 -22.81
N ASP A 207 -47.75 24.78 -21.89
CA ASP A 207 -49.14 25.09 -22.27
C ASP A 207 -49.97 25.39 -21.03
N ILE A 208 -50.58 26.57 -21.06
CA ILE A 208 -51.60 27.27 -20.30
C ILE A 208 -51.06 28.23 -19.23
#